data_2e98c10105ad5ca64fbfd59e064fab67
#
_entry.id   2e98c10105ad5ca64fbfd59e064fab67
#
_cell.length_a   1.000
_cell.length_b   1.000
_cell.length_c   1.000
_cell.angle_alpha   90.00
_cell.angle_beta   90.00
_cell.angle_gamma   90.00
#
_symmetry.space_group_name_H-M   'P 1'
#
loop_
_entity.id
_entity.type
_entity.pdbx_description
1 polymer ?
#
loop_
_entity_poly.entity_id
_entity_poly.type
_entity_poly.pdbx_seq_one_letter_code
_entity_poly.pdbx_strand_id
1 'polypeptide(L)'
;MTNIVWTQSALQTPELVYLQTLQYTKNERIAAKLHNKLIKEAEMLRTFPNAGNILDTSERVTLCYRALVVDTNYKLIYYVDANKDVIIVTVWDVRQNPDKLTKTME
;
A
#
# COMPACT_ATOMS: atom_id res chain seq x y z
N MET A 1 -1.80 19.25 -9.84
CA MET A 1 -0.77 18.20 -9.97
C MET A 1 -0.90 17.22 -8.82
N THR A 2 -0.91 15.93 -9.10
CA THR A 2 -1.10 14.90 -8.08
C THR A 2 0.19 14.63 -7.33
N ASN A 3 0.16 14.70 -6.01
CA ASN A 3 1.27 14.35 -5.15
C ASN A 3 1.04 12.97 -4.56
N ILE A 4 2.12 12.25 -4.29
CA ILE A 4 2.07 10.98 -3.58
C ILE A 4 2.53 11.25 -2.14
N VAL A 5 1.63 11.03 -1.19
CA VAL A 5 1.90 11.29 0.22
C VAL A 5 1.85 9.96 0.97
N TRP A 6 2.96 9.60 1.61
CA TRP A 6 3.02 8.44 2.49
C TRP A 6 2.73 8.90 3.91
N THR A 7 1.71 8.34 4.53
CA THR A 7 1.45 8.65 5.94
C THR A 7 2.64 8.19 6.79
N GLN A 8 2.74 8.72 8.00
CA GLN A 8 3.82 8.32 8.90
C GLN A 8 3.81 6.80 9.13
N SER A 9 2.62 6.22 9.30
CA SER A 9 2.48 4.77 9.45
C SER A 9 2.91 4.02 8.19
N ALA A 10 2.63 4.57 7.02
CA ALA A 10 2.94 3.92 5.75
C ALA A 10 4.42 3.98 5.39
N LEU A 11 5.14 5.02 5.84
CA LEU A 11 6.56 5.22 5.49
C LEU A 11 7.43 4.03 5.86
N GLN A 12 7.09 3.32 6.93
CA GLN A 12 7.87 2.20 7.43
C GLN A 12 7.55 0.88 6.73
N THR A 13 6.42 0.81 6.02
CA THR A 13 5.92 -0.46 5.51
C THR A 13 6.77 -1.06 4.39
N PRO A 14 7.30 -0.28 3.41
CA PRO A 14 8.17 -0.87 2.38
C PRO A 14 9.44 -1.49 2.98
N GLU A 15 10.02 -0.85 4.00
CA GLU A 15 11.20 -1.39 4.66
C GLU A 15 10.87 -2.67 5.42
N LEU A 16 9.71 -2.72 6.09
CA LEU A 16 9.26 -3.93 6.77
C LEU A 16 9.06 -5.07 5.79
N VAL A 17 8.48 -4.80 4.63
CA VAL A 17 8.33 -5.80 3.57
C VAL A 17 9.69 -6.30 3.11
N TYR A 18 10.66 -5.39 2.94
CA TYR A 18 12.03 -5.75 2.58
C TYR A 18 12.64 -6.70 3.61
N LEU A 19 12.57 -6.33 4.88
CA LEU A 19 13.17 -7.14 5.95
C LEU A 19 12.49 -8.50 6.08
N GLN A 20 11.18 -8.55 6.00
CA GLN A 20 10.44 -9.81 6.06
C GLN A 20 10.78 -10.72 4.89
N THR A 21 10.86 -10.16 3.69
CA THR A 21 11.21 -10.91 2.48
C THR A 21 12.64 -11.42 2.58
N LEU A 22 13.56 -10.59 3.06
CA LEU A 22 14.95 -10.98 3.26
C LEU A 22 15.06 -12.13 4.24
N GLN A 23 14.34 -12.05 5.36
CA GLN A 23 14.33 -13.10 6.37
C GLN A 23 13.80 -14.42 5.83
N TYR A 24 12.74 -14.35 5.01
CA TYR A 24 12.08 -15.53 4.46
C TYR A 24 12.88 -16.16 3.33
N THR A 25 13.36 -15.35 2.37
CA THR A 25 14.06 -15.86 1.18
C THR A 25 15.56 -15.93 1.37
N LYS A 26 16.10 -15.18 2.32
CA LYS A 26 17.55 -15.01 2.53
C LYS A 26 18.27 -14.56 1.27
N ASN A 27 17.57 -13.77 0.45
CA ASN A 27 18.07 -13.31 -0.84
C ASN A 27 17.82 -11.80 -0.95
N GLU A 28 18.90 -11.01 -0.86
CA GLU A 28 18.83 -9.54 -0.91
C GLU A 28 18.28 -9.04 -2.24
N ARG A 29 18.59 -9.72 -3.33
CA ARG A 29 18.13 -9.31 -4.66
C ARG A 29 16.61 -9.39 -4.76
N ILE A 30 16.02 -10.47 -4.25
CA ILE A 30 14.56 -10.64 -4.24
C ILE A 30 13.91 -9.58 -3.36
N ALA A 31 14.46 -9.35 -2.16
CA ALA A 31 13.93 -8.37 -1.24
C ALA A 31 14.01 -6.94 -1.81
N ALA A 32 15.14 -6.58 -2.42
CA ALA A 32 15.33 -5.27 -3.03
C ALA A 32 14.41 -5.08 -4.22
N LYS A 33 14.21 -6.11 -5.02
CA LYS A 33 13.32 -6.04 -6.18
C LYS A 33 11.88 -5.78 -5.75
N LEU A 34 11.41 -6.44 -4.71
CA LEU A 34 10.06 -6.23 -4.19
C LEU A 34 9.91 -4.82 -3.62
N HIS A 35 10.89 -4.37 -2.83
CA HIS A 35 10.89 -3.01 -2.27
C HIS A 35 10.80 -1.97 -3.39
N ASN A 36 11.64 -2.10 -4.41
CA ASN A 36 11.66 -1.17 -5.54
C ASN A 36 10.35 -1.19 -6.31
N LYS A 37 9.75 -2.37 -6.45
CA LYS A 37 8.45 -2.52 -7.10
C LYS A 37 7.36 -1.77 -6.34
N LEU A 38 7.36 -1.85 -5.01
CA LEU A 38 6.40 -1.11 -4.18
C LEU A 38 6.50 0.40 -4.42
N ILE A 39 7.72 0.92 -4.41
CA ILE A 39 7.95 2.36 -4.63
C ILE A 39 7.52 2.78 -6.03
N LYS A 40 7.89 1.98 -7.03
CA LYS A 40 7.57 2.28 -8.43
C LYS A 40 6.07 2.26 -8.68
N GLU A 41 5.37 1.26 -8.14
CA GLU A 41 3.91 1.17 -8.30
C GLU A 41 3.20 2.33 -7.58
N ALA A 42 3.72 2.75 -6.42
CA ALA A 42 3.19 3.92 -5.73
C ALA A 42 3.33 5.18 -6.59
N GLU A 43 4.49 5.36 -7.22
CA GLU A 43 4.71 6.51 -8.11
C GLU A 43 3.80 6.49 -9.34
N MET A 44 3.45 5.30 -9.84
CA MET A 44 2.52 5.17 -10.97
C MET A 44 1.15 5.78 -10.64
N LEU A 45 0.76 5.80 -9.37
CA LEU A 45 -0.51 6.38 -8.95
C LEU A 45 -0.57 7.89 -9.19
N ARG A 46 0.57 8.54 -9.37
CA ARG A 46 0.62 9.96 -9.75
C ARG A 46 -0.06 10.19 -11.10
N THR A 47 0.12 9.26 -12.02
CA THR A 47 -0.49 9.31 -13.35
C THR A 47 -1.85 8.63 -13.38
N PHE A 48 -2.00 7.53 -12.65
CA PHE A 48 -3.22 6.70 -12.66
C PHE A 48 -3.76 6.54 -11.22
N PRO A 49 -4.32 7.60 -10.61
CA PRO A 49 -4.74 7.53 -9.21
C PRO A 49 -5.89 6.55 -8.95
N ASN A 50 -6.64 6.19 -9.98
CA ASN A 50 -7.76 5.26 -9.85
C ASN A 50 -7.40 3.82 -10.27
N ALA A 51 -6.10 3.52 -10.39
CA ALA A 51 -5.65 2.19 -10.84
C ALA A 51 -6.01 1.08 -9.87
N GLY A 52 -6.04 1.36 -8.56
CA GLY A 52 -6.44 0.38 -7.56
C GLY A 52 -7.94 0.18 -7.53
N ASN A 53 -8.37 -1.03 -7.18
CA ASN A 53 -9.79 -1.34 -7.02
C ASN A 53 -10.33 -0.74 -5.73
N ILE A 54 -11.61 -0.32 -5.76
CA ILE A 54 -12.26 0.18 -4.56
C ILE A 54 -12.31 -0.95 -3.53
N LEU A 55 -11.84 -0.64 -2.32
CA LEU A 55 -11.81 -1.60 -1.24
C LEU A 55 -13.14 -1.56 -0.49
N ASP A 56 -13.81 -2.71 -0.42
CA ASP A 56 -15.05 -2.84 0.33
C ASP A 56 -14.70 -2.90 1.83
N THR A 57 -15.08 -1.85 2.55
CA THR A 57 -14.75 -1.71 3.96
C THR A 57 -16.02 -1.64 4.81
N SER A 58 -15.85 -1.69 6.14
CA SER A 58 -16.98 -1.58 7.06
C SER A 58 -17.62 -0.19 7.00
N GLU A 59 -18.87 -0.09 7.47
CA GLU A 59 -19.62 1.17 7.50
C GLU A 59 -18.94 2.25 8.36
N ARG A 60 -18.02 1.87 9.23
CA ARG A 60 -17.28 2.82 10.06
C ARG A 60 -16.24 3.62 9.29
N VAL A 61 -15.84 3.10 8.14
CA VAL A 61 -14.80 3.75 7.34
C VAL A 61 -15.47 4.70 6.35
N THR A 62 -15.23 5.99 6.51
CA THR A 62 -15.87 7.04 5.72
C THR A 62 -15.13 7.40 4.44
N LEU A 63 -13.84 7.07 4.37
CA LEU A 63 -13.02 7.37 3.19
C LEU A 63 -13.11 6.23 2.17
N CYS A 64 -13.06 6.61 0.89
CA CYS A 64 -13.06 5.63 -0.19
C CYS A 64 -11.65 5.11 -0.42
N TYR A 65 -11.33 4.00 0.22
CA TYR A 65 -10.02 3.36 0.07
C TYR A 65 -9.94 2.54 -1.20
N ARG A 66 -8.75 2.50 -1.78
CA ARG A 66 -8.43 1.66 -2.94
C ARG A 66 -7.27 0.76 -2.59
N ALA A 67 -7.23 -0.41 -3.24
CA ALA A 67 -6.16 -1.38 -3.08
C ALA A 67 -5.54 -1.67 -4.44
N LEU A 68 -4.24 -1.41 -4.56
CA LEU A 68 -3.48 -1.72 -5.77
C LEU A 68 -2.62 -2.95 -5.51
N VAL A 69 -2.86 -4.02 -6.26
CA VAL A 69 -2.06 -5.24 -6.15
C VAL A 69 -0.67 -4.96 -6.72
N VAL A 70 0.35 -5.11 -5.88
CA VAL A 70 1.75 -4.92 -6.28
C VAL A 70 2.41 -6.25 -6.57
N ASP A 71 2.11 -7.24 -5.74
CA ASP A 71 2.64 -8.59 -5.86
C ASP A 71 1.60 -9.56 -5.31
N THR A 72 1.83 -10.85 -5.47
CA THR A 72 0.89 -11.88 -5.04
C THR A 72 0.42 -11.68 -3.60
N ASN A 73 1.33 -11.23 -2.71
CA ASN A 73 1.07 -11.13 -1.28
C ASN A 73 0.90 -9.72 -0.75
N TYR A 74 1.03 -8.68 -1.60
CA TYR A 74 1.05 -7.31 -1.11
C TYR A 74 0.17 -6.39 -1.94
N LYS A 75 -0.53 -5.50 -1.23
CA LYS A 75 -1.36 -4.45 -1.83
C LYS A 75 -0.99 -3.11 -1.22
N LEU A 76 -0.97 -2.07 -2.06
CA LEU A 76 -0.90 -0.68 -1.59
C LEU A 76 -2.32 -0.23 -1.27
N ILE A 77 -2.54 0.20 -0.03
CA ILE A 77 -3.83 0.73 0.40
C ILE A 77 -3.73 2.25 0.43
N TYR A 78 -4.61 2.92 -0.30
CA TYR A 78 -4.54 4.37 -0.44
C TYR A 78 -5.93 4.96 -0.67
N TYR A 79 -6.03 6.28 -0.57
CA TYR A 79 -7.20 7.02 -1.02
C TYR A 79 -6.74 8.29 -1.73
N VAL A 80 -7.64 8.88 -2.51
CA VAL A 80 -7.39 10.15 -3.18
C VAL A 80 -8.17 11.21 -2.41
N ASP A 81 -7.48 12.26 -1.96
CA ASP A 81 -8.13 13.30 -1.15
C ASP A 81 -8.81 14.36 -2.02
N ALA A 82 -9.40 15.39 -1.36
CA ALA A 82 -10.12 16.45 -2.04
C ALA A 82 -9.20 17.27 -2.96
N ASN A 83 -7.91 17.33 -2.68
CA ASN A 83 -6.90 18.02 -3.49
C ASN A 83 -6.37 17.16 -4.62
N LYS A 84 -6.90 15.94 -4.78
CA LYS A 84 -6.47 14.94 -5.75
C LYS A 84 -5.06 14.41 -5.49
N ASP A 85 -4.60 14.50 -4.26
CA ASP A 85 -3.36 13.86 -3.83
C ASP A 85 -3.64 12.41 -3.45
N VAL A 86 -2.70 11.54 -3.74
CA VAL A 86 -2.76 10.12 -3.36
C VAL A 86 -2.14 9.97 -1.97
N ILE A 87 -2.94 9.50 -1.03
CA ILE A 87 -2.51 9.30 0.36
C ILE A 87 -2.35 7.81 0.59
N ILE A 88 -1.11 7.35 0.70
CA ILE A 88 -0.82 5.94 0.94
C ILE A 88 -0.88 5.66 2.43
N VAL A 89 -1.77 4.77 2.81
CA VAL A 89 -2.08 4.47 4.22
C VAL A 89 -1.22 3.32 4.74
N THR A 90 -1.02 2.29 3.94
CA THR A 90 -0.23 1.13 4.33
C THR A 90 0.09 0.27 3.12
N VAL A 91 1.08 -0.60 3.28
CA VAL A 91 1.31 -1.75 2.40
C VAL A 91 0.79 -2.97 3.16
N TRP A 92 -0.24 -3.61 2.61
CA TRP A 92 -0.94 -4.69 3.30
C TRP A 92 -0.48 -6.05 2.79
N ASP A 93 -0.15 -6.93 3.73
CA ASP A 93 0.11 -8.34 3.45
C ASP A 93 -1.23 -9.06 3.43
N VAL A 94 -1.63 -9.56 2.25
CA VAL A 94 -2.95 -10.17 2.06
C VAL A 94 -3.12 -11.47 2.84
N ARG A 95 -2.03 -12.03 3.37
CA ARG A 95 -2.09 -13.23 4.21
C ARG A 95 -2.56 -12.94 5.63
N GLN A 96 -2.58 -11.65 6.02
CA GLN A 96 -3.07 -11.24 7.34
C GLN A 96 -4.58 -11.13 7.37
N ASN A 97 -5.14 -11.19 8.58
CA ASN A 97 -6.57 -11.10 8.79
C ASN A 97 -7.13 -9.76 8.28
N PRO A 98 -8.13 -9.77 7.38
CA PRO A 98 -8.75 -8.53 6.88
C PRO A 98 -9.30 -7.61 7.96
N ASP A 99 -9.72 -8.14 9.11
CA ASP A 99 -10.22 -7.33 10.21
C ASP A 99 -9.15 -6.37 10.74
N LYS A 100 -7.88 -6.77 10.71
CA LYS A 100 -6.77 -5.91 11.11
C LYS A 100 -6.61 -4.74 10.15
N LEU A 101 -6.83 -4.95 8.87
CA LEU A 101 -6.76 -3.88 7.88
C LEU A 101 -7.83 -2.83 8.14
N THR A 102 -9.05 -3.25 8.41
CA THR A 102 -10.17 -2.34 8.72
C THR A 102 -9.84 -1.49 9.94
N LYS A 103 -9.26 -2.09 10.99
CA LYS A 103 -8.84 -1.35 12.18
C LYS A 103 -7.76 -0.32 11.88
N THR A 104 -6.83 -0.65 11.00
CA THR A 104 -5.77 0.28 10.59
C THR A 104 -6.35 1.52 9.91
N MET A 105 -7.42 1.35 9.15
CA MET A 105 -8.06 2.43 8.40
C MET A 105 -9.03 3.27 9.24
N GLU A 106 -9.52 2.71 10.33
CA GLU A 106 -10.39 3.44 11.25
C GLU A 106 -9.60 4.45 12.08
#